data_66d1fe564e068a0d30f4e9b275a92112
#
_entry.id   66d1fe564e068a0d30f4e9b275a92112
#
_cell.length_a   1.000
_cell.length_b   1.000
_cell.length_c   1.000
_cell.angle_alpha   90.00
_cell.angle_beta   90.00
_cell.angle_gamma   90.00
#
_symmetry.space_group_name_H-M   'P 1'
#
loop_
_entity.id
_entity.type
_entity.pdbx_description
1 polymer ?
#
loop_
_entity_poly.entity_id
_entity_poly.type
_entity_poly.pdbx_seq_one_letter_code
_entity_poly.pdbx_strand_id
1 'polypeptide(L)'
;MLLKLFLTFMKIGIFTFGSGYAMLALARKEVVELNNWLTPQQFTDAVSLSEITPGPIMVNLATFVGTKLRGVPGAVVATLGLIIPPMAVLIIVTKLYIDLKDNSIVQKLFKGIRPAVIGLIATVIIKLGKTALVDYK
;
A
#
# COMPACT_ATOMS: atom_id res chain seq x y z
N MET A 1 -10.75 17.75 -12.50
CA MET A 1 -9.38 17.22 -12.24
C MET A 1 -9.25 16.58 -10.85
N LEU A 2 -9.57 17.29 -9.77
CA LEU A 2 -9.47 16.73 -8.41
C LEU A 2 -10.32 15.48 -8.20
N LEU A 3 -11.57 15.47 -8.68
CA LEU A 3 -12.44 14.28 -8.58
C LEU A 3 -11.83 13.08 -9.32
N LYS A 4 -11.28 13.29 -10.51
CA LYS A 4 -10.61 12.22 -11.28
C LYS A 4 -9.40 11.69 -10.51
N LEU A 5 -8.61 12.57 -9.89
CA LEU A 5 -7.47 12.23 -9.06
C LEU A 5 -7.92 11.38 -7.85
N PHE A 6 -8.96 11.81 -7.14
CA PHE A 6 -9.55 11.09 -6.03
C PHE A 6 -9.99 9.67 -6.43
N LEU A 7 -10.80 9.56 -7.50
CA LEU A 7 -11.33 8.27 -7.96
C LEU A 7 -10.23 7.32 -8.44
N THR A 8 -9.19 7.83 -9.09
CA THR A 8 -8.05 7.02 -9.52
C THR A 8 -7.31 6.44 -8.32
N PHE A 9 -6.98 7.27 -7.33
CA PHE A 9 -6.31 6.77 -6.12
C PHE A 9 -7.22 5.92 -5.24
N MET A 10 -8.51 6.19 -5.21
CA MET A 10 -9.50 5.33 -4.55
C MET A 10 -9.55 3.94 -5.19
N LYS A 11 -9.54 3.86 -6.52
CA LYS A 11 -9.43 2.60 -7.26
C LYS A 11 -8.15 1.84 -6.88
N ILE A 12 -7.00 2.52 -6.86
CA ILE A 12 -5.74 1.92 -6.43
C ILE A 12 -5.88 1.40 -4.99
N GLY A 13 -6.44 2.18 -4.07
CA GLY A 13 -6.64 1.78 -2.67
C GLY A 13 -7.56 0.57 -2.49
N ILE A 14 -8.62 0.42 -3.31
CA ILE A 14 -9.53 -0.73 -3.26
C ILE A 14 -8.86 -2.01 -3.75
N PHE A 15 -8.11 -1.94 -4.86
CA PHE A 15 -7.56 -3.13 -5.51
C PHE A 15 -6.22 -3.60 -4.90
N THR A 16 -5.71 -2.91 -3.90
CA THR A 16 -4.40 -3.20 -3.33
C THR A 16 -4.49 -3.77 -1.92
N PHE A 17 -4.78 -5.06 -1.86
CA PHE A 17 -4.69 -5.81 -0.62
C PHE A 17 -3.27 -6.41 -0.47
N GLY A 18 -2.47 -5.83 0.40
CA GLY A 18 -1.35 -6.53 1.02
C GLY A 18 0.03 -6.49 0.33
N SER A 19 0.20 -5.98 -0.89
CA SER A 19 1.54 -5.94 -1.52
C SER A 19 1.90 -4.57 -2.06
N GLY A 20 2.94 -3.94 -1.50
CA GLY A 20 3.47 -2.65 -1.96
C GLY A 20 3.84 -2.65 -3.44
N TYR A 21 4.47 -3.71 -3.95
CA TYR A 21 4.91 -3.79 -5.35
C TYR A 21 3.76 -4.01 -6.34
N ALA A 22 2.73 -4.77 -5.99
CA ALA A 22 1.54 -4.91 -6.83
C ALA A 22 0.78 -3.57 -6.98
N MET A 23 0.77 -2.75 -5.92
CA MET A 23 0.25 -1.40 -5.96
C MET A 23 1.01 -0.51 -6.95
N LEU A 24 2.33 -0.61 -7.00
CA LEU A 24 3.15 0.18 -7.91
C LEU A 24 2.83 -0.13 -9.38
N ALA A 25 2.60 -1.40 -9.73
CA ALA A 25 2.21 -1.78 -11.09
C ALA A 25 0.86 -1.17 -11.47
N LEU A 26 -0.15 -1.22 -10.58
CA LEU A 26 -1.44 -0.60 -10.82
C LEU A 26 -1.34 0.93 -10.87
N ALA A 27 -0.55 1.54 -9.97
CA ALA A 27 -0.32 2.98 -9.96
C ALA A 27 0.35 3.45 -11.27
N ARG A 28 1.35 2.72 -11.77
CA ARG A 28 1.98 3.02 -13.06
C ARG A 28 0.97 2.99 -14.19
N LYS A 29 0.17 1.94 -14.26
CA LYS A 29 -0.89 1.82 -15.28
C LYS A 29 -1.85 3.00 -15.23
N GLU A 30 -2.33 3.37 -14.04
CA GLU A 30 -3.28 4.48 -13.90
C GLU A 30 -2.63 5.85 -14.16
N VAL A 31 -1.45 6.11 -13.62
CA VAL A 31 -0.83 7.44 -13.63
C VAL A 31 -0.08 7.72 -14.92
N VAL A 32 0.57 6.72 -15.50
CA VAL A 32 1.39 6.87 -16.72
C VAL A 32 0.60 6.50 -17.95
N GLU A 33 0.04 5.27 -18.00
CA GLU A 33 -0.51 4.72 -19.23
C GLU A 33 -1.93 5.24 -19.55
N LEU A 34 -2.82 5.27 -18.55
CA LEU A 34 -4.22 5.64 -18.76
C LEU A 34 -4.48 7.14 -18.66
N ASN A 35 -3.81 7.83 -17.76
CA ASN A 35 -4.06 9.24 -17.53
C ASN A 35 -2.95 10.17 -18.06
N ASN A 36 -1.79 9.65 -18.42
CA ASN A 36 -0.63 10.42 -18.88
C ASN A 36 -0.26 11.59 -17.92
N TRP A 37 -0.40 11.37 -16.61
CA TRP A 37 -0.10 12.39 -15.61
C TRP A 37 1.40 12.53 -15.35
N LEU A 38 2.13 11.43 -15.48
CA LEU A 38 3.58 11.39 -15.41
C LEU A 38 4.16 10.65 -16.62
N THR A 39 5.38 11.02 -16.99
CA THR A 39 6.18 10.18 -17.91
C THR A 39 6.69 8.94 -17.17
N PRO A 40 7.08 7.86 -17.88
CA PRO A 40 7.68 6.67 -17.24
C PRO A 40 8.86 7.02 -16.35
N GLN A 41 9.74 7.93 -16.78
CA GLN A 41 10.89 8.38 -16.01
C GLN A 41 10.46 9.10 -14.73
N GLN A 42 9.54 10.05 -14.82
CA GLN A 42 9.02 10.78 -13.66
C GLN A 42 8.34 9.87 -12.66
N PHE A 43 7.70 8.80 -13.11
CA PHE A 43 7.12 7.79 -12.21
C PHE A 43 8.21 7.03 -11.47
N THR A 44 9.28 6.61 -12.15
CA THR A 44 10.41 5.93 -11.52
C THR A 44 11.08 6.83 -10.47
N ASP A 45 11.30 8.10 -10.80
CA ASP A 45 11.88 9.08 -9.87
C ASP A 45 10.98 9.28 -8.64
N ALA A 46 9.65 9.34 -8.86
CA ALA A 46 8.67 9.46 -7.76
C ALA A 46 8.65 8.23 -6.86
N VAL A 47 8.78 7.03 -7.41
CA VAL A 47 8.89 5.79 -6.63
C VAL A 47 10.17 5.79 -5.80
N SER A 48 11.31 6.08 -6.41
CA SER A 48 12.60 6.16 -5.69
C SER A 48 12.56 7.17 -4.54
N LEU A 49 11.97 8.36 -4.77
CA LEU A 49 11.77 9.35 -3.73
C LEU A 49 10.84 8.84 -2.62
N SER A 50 9.80 8.09 -2.99
CA SER A 50 8.84 7.52 -2.04
C SER A 50 9.46 6.41 -1.17
N GLU A 51 10.47 5.70 -1.68
CA GLU A 51 11.19 4.64 -0.95
C GLU A 51 12.13 5.22 0.12
N ILE A 52 12.78 6.35 -0.15
CA ILE A 52 13.66 7.02 0.83
C ILE A 52 12.89 7.90 1.82
N THR A 53 11.64 8.23 1.54
CA THR A 53 10.79 9.03 2.42
C THR A 53 10.17 8.14 3.50
N PRO A 54 10.29 8.47 4.80
CA PRO A 54 9.66 7.67 5.85
C PRO A 54 8.15 7.60 5.68
N GLY A 55 7.59 6.36 5.66
CA GLY A 55 6.16 6.12 5.52
C GLY A 55 5.81 5.08 4.44
N PRO A 56 4.51 4.78 4.26
CA PRO A 56 4.07 3.86 3.22
C PRO A 56 4.37 4.41 1.82
N ILE A 57 5.10 3.67 1.00
CA ILE A 57 5.53 4.08 -0.35
C ILE A 57 4.35 4.63 -1.18
N MET A 58 3.21 3.95 -1.15
CA MET A 58 2.05 4.38 -1.93
C MET A 58 1.41 5.67 -1.44
N VAL A 59 1.46 5.96 -0.14
CA VAL A 59 0.98 7.23 0.42
C VAL A 59 1.89 8.37 -0.03
N ASN A 60 3.21 8.17 0.03
CA ASN A 60 4.19 9.13 -0.44
C ASN A 60 4.05 9.38 -1.95
N LEU A 61 3.87 8.33 -2.74
CA LEU A 61 3.65 8.42 -4.19
C LEU A 61 2.35 9.16 -4.53
N ALA A 62 1.23 8.85 -3.84
CA ALA A 62 -0.03 9.54 -4.04
C ALA A 62 0.08 11.04 -3.73
N THR A 63 0.73 11.37 -2.63
CA THR A 63 1.01 12.74 -2.22
C THR A 63 1.86 13.47 -3.26
N PHE A 64 2.92 12.82 -3.76
CA PHE A 64 3.79 13.37 -4.80
C PHE A 64 3.03 13.65 -6.11
N VAL A 65 2.30 12.67 -6.61
CA VAL A 65 1.51 12.81 -7.84
C VAL A 65 0.46 13.91 -7.69
N GLY A 66 -0.24 13.93 -6.56
CA GLY A 66 -1.23 14.94 -6.23
C GLY A 66 -0.64 16.35 -6.18
N THR A 67 0.51 16.50 -5.51
CA THR A 67 1.24 17.78 -5.43
C THR A 67 1.67 18.26 -6.81
N LYS A 68 2.21 17.38 -7.63
CA LYS A 68 2.67 17.73 -8.98
C LYS A 68 1.53 18.19 -9.88
N LEU A 69 0.35 17.60 -9.75
CA LEU A 69 -0.79 17.90 -10.61
C LEU A 69 -1.58 19.14 -10.18
N ARG A 70 -1.75 19.35 -8.89
CA ARG A 70 -2.64 20.40 -8.33
C ARG A 70 -2.14 21.03 -7.02
N GLY A 71 -0.85 20.89 -6.71
CA GLY A 71 -0.29 21.44 -5.48
C GLY A 71 -0.88 20.77 -4.23
N VAL A 72 -0.95 21.51 -3.12
CA VAL A 72 -1.44 21.01 -1.82
C VAL A 72 -2.85 20.39 -1.89
N PRO A 73 -3.86 21.01 -2.53
CA PRO A 73 -5.18 20.38 -2.66
C PRO A 73 -5.14 19.04 -3.41
N GLY A 74 -4.28 18.91 -4.43
CA GLY A 74 -4.08 17.65 -5.14
C GLY A 74 -3.46 16.58 -4.26
N ALA A 75 -2.47 16.93 -3.45
CA ALA A 75 -1.85 16.02 -2.49
C ALA A 75 -2.86 15.46 -1.50
N VAL A 76 -3.65 16.32 -0.88
CA VAL A 76 -4.68 15.93 0.10
C VAL A 76 -5.71 14.99 -0.55
N VAL A 77 -6.22 15.36 -1.72
CA VAL A 77 -7.27 14.59 -2.42
C VAL A 77 -6.77 13.23 -2.87
N ALA A 78 -5.55 13.13 -3.42
CA ALA A 78 -4.95 11.87 -3.84
C ALA A 78 -4.69 10.94 -2.66
N THR A 79 -4.13 11.47 -1.57
CA THR A 79 -3.84 10.72 -0.36
C THR A 79 -5.12 10.22 0.32
N LEU A 80 -6.14 11.06 0.46
CA LEU A 80 -7.44 10.65 1.00
C LEU A 80 -8.11 9.59 0.13
N GLY A 81 -8.07 9.75 -1.20
CA GLY A 81 -8.58 8.74 -2.12
C GLY A 81 -7.94 7.36 -1.90
N LEU A 82 -6.63 7.32 -1.71
CA LEU A 82 -5.89 6.09 -1.47
C LEU A 82 -6.25 5.44 -0.11
N ILE A 83 -6.40 6.24 0.95
CA ILE A 83 -6.51 5.76 2.33
C ILE A 83 -7.95 5.41 2.73
N ILE A 84 -8.96 6.14 2.23
CA ILE A 84 -10.35 5.95 2.63
C ILE A 84 -10.86 4.51 2.42
N PRO A 85 -10.67 3.86 1.26
CA PRO A 85 -11.19 2.52 1.05
C PRO A 85 -10.62 1.47 2.02
N PRO A 86 -9.30 1.33 2.19
CA PRO A 86 -8.76 0.35 3.13
C PRO A 86 -9.15 0.67 4.59
N MET A 87 -9.28 1.94 4.96
CA MET A 87 -9.80 2.31 6.30
C MET A 87 -11.24 1.84 6.49
N ALA A 88 -12.12 2.03 5.50
CA ALA A 88 -13.49 1.57 5.58
C ALA A 88 -13.57 0.05 5.74
N VAL A 89 -12.78 -0.69 4.97
CA VAL A 89 -12.69 -2.16 5.08
C VAL A 89 -12.20 -2.57 6.48
N LEU A 90 -11.16 -1.92 7.00
CA LEU A 90 -10.63 -2.22 8.32
C LEU A 90 -11.66 -1.97 9.43
N ILE A 91 -12.44 -0.90 9.36
CA ILE A 91 -13.50 -0.60 10.32
C ILE A 91 -14.57 -1.71 10.30
N ILE A 92 -15.00 -2.14 9.12
CA ILE A 92 -15.98 -3.22 8.96
C ILE A 92 -15.43 -4.53 9.53
N VAL A 93 -14.22 -4.91 9.14
CA VAL A 93 -13.56 -6.14 9.60
C VAL A 93 -13.37 -6.12 11.12
N THR A 94 -12.98 -4.98 11.69
CA THR A 94 -12.80 -4.83 13.14
C THR A 94 -14.12 -5.02 13.88
N LYS A 95 -15.22 -4.44 13.40
CA LYS A 95 -16.55 -4.66 14.01
C LYS A 95 -16.93 -6.15 13.96
N LEU A 96 -16.84 -6.77 12.79
CA LEU A 96 -17.12 -8.20 12.64
C LEU A 96 -16.24 -9.05 13.56
N TYR A 97 -14.96 -8.71 13.70
CA TYR A 97 -14.05 -9.41 14.60
C TYR A 97 -14.46 -9.28 16.07
N ILE A 98 -14.85 -8.08 16.51
CA ILE A 98 -15.30 -7.83 17.90
C ILE A 98 -16.52 -8.68 18.22
N ASP A 99 -17.49 -8.76 17.30
CA ASP A 99 -18.73 -9.53 17.46
C ASP A 99 -18.47 -11.05 17.44
N LEU A 100 -17.45 -11.50 16.72
CA LEU A 100 -17.15 -12.92 16.50
C LEU A 100 -15.94 -13.45 17.30
N LYS A 101 -15.23 -12.62 18.06
CA LYS A 101 -14.00 -13.00 18.77
C LYS A 101 -14.16 -14.17 19.75
N ASP A 102 -15.37 -14.32 20.32
CA ASP A 102 -15.68 -15.38 21.28
C ASP A 102 -16.16 -16.68 20.60
N ASN A 103 -16.32 -16.67 19.26
CA ASN A 103 -16.68 -17.86 18.49
C ASN A 103 -15.50 -18.84 18.43
N SER A 104 -15.75 -20.11 18.77
CA SER A 104 -14.75 -21.18 18.79
C SER A 104 -14.04 -21.38 17.45
N ILE A 105 -14.73 -21.18 16.33
CA ILE A 105 -14.15 -21.33 14.99
C ILE A 105 -13.16 -20.20 14.72
N VAL A 106 -13.51 -18.96 15.05
CA VAL A 106 -12.65 -17.79 14.88
C VAL A 106 -11.40 -17.93 15.73
N GLN A 107 -11.54 -18.36 16.98
CA GLN A 107 -10.38 -18.59 17.85
C GLN A 107 -9.45 -19.69 17.33
N LYS A 108 -9.99 -20.78 16.79
CA LYS A 108 -9.18 -21.85 16.16
C LYS A 108 -8.44 -21.36 14.93
N LEU A 109 -9.07 -20.56 14.08
CA LEU A 109 -8.43 -19.93 12.91
C LEU A 109 -7.26 -19.04 13.34
N PHE A 110 -7.46 -18.15 14.29
CA PHE A 110 -6.38 -17.28 14.77
C PHE A 110 -5.25 -18.04 15.49
N LYS A 111 -5.55 -19.16 16.18
CA LYS A 111 -4.53 -20.04 16.76
C LYS A 111 -3.63 -20.67 15.68
N GLY A 112 -4.15 -20.91 14.47
CA GLY A 112 -3.36 -21.40 13.33
C GLY A 112 -2.60 -20.28 12.60
N ILE A 113 -3.24 -19.12 12.39
CA ILE A 113 -2.66 -18.00 11.65
C ILE A 113 -1.48 -17.36 12.39
N ARG A 114 -1.59 -17.16 13.69
CA ARG A 114 -0.53 -16.51 14.50
C ARG A 114 0.84 -17.19 14.37
N PRO A 115 0.99 -18.51 14.58
CA PRO A 115 2.30 -19.16 14.40
C PRO A 115 2.76 -19.18 12.96
N ALA A 116 1.85 -19.25 11.98
CA ALA A 116 2.21 -19.16 10.56
C ALA A 116 2.83 -17.81 10.20
N VAL A 117 2.28 -16.71 10.69
CA VAL A 117 2.84 -15.36 10.49
C VAL A 117 4.22 -15.24 11.15
N ILE A 118 4.39 -15.77 12.36
CA ILE A 118 5.69 -15.78 13.04
C ILE A 118 6.72 -16.57 12.22
N GLY A 119 6.35 -17.72 11.67
CA GLY A 119 7.21 -18.52 10.80
C GLY A 119 7.61 -17.80 9.52
N LEU A 120 6.68 -17.07 8.89
CA LEU A 120 6.97 -16.24 7.71
C LEU A 120 7.97 -15.13 8.03
N ILE A 121 7.77 -14.40 9.14
CA ILE A 121 8.69 -13.35 9.58
C ILE A 121 10.08 -13.94 9.86
N ALA A 122 10.16 -15.05 10.58
CA ALA A 122 11.42 -15.75 10.86
C ALA A 122 12.15 -16.15 9.55
N THR A 123 11.40 -16.65 8.56
CA THR A 123 11.97 -17.02 7.26
C THR A 123 12.59 -15.82 6.53
N VAL A 124 11.92 -14.66 6.56
CA VAL A 124 12.43 -13.41 5.97
C VAL A 124 13.70 -12.96 6.68
N ILE A 125 13.72 -12.98 8.01
CA ILE A 125 14.90 -12.61 8.82
C ILE A 125 16.09 -13.52 8.47
N ILE A 126 15.88 -14.84 8.39
CA ILE A 126 16.93 -15.80 8.05
C ILE A 126 17.43 -15.57 6.62
N LYS A 127 16.54 -15.34 5.65
CA LYS A 127 16.93 -15.06 4.27
C LYS A 127 17.74 -13.77 4.15
N LEU A 128 17.25 -12.68 4.71
CA LEU A 128 17.97 -11.39 4.67
C LEU A 128 19.30 -11.47 5.42
N GLY A 129 19.33 -12.14 6.58
CA GLY A 129 20.57 -12.35 7.32
C GLY A 129 21.60 -13.16 6.52
N LYS A 130 21.19 -14.21 5.83
CA LYS A 130 22.09 -14.97 4.96
C LYS A 130 22.62 -14.12 3.80
N THR A 131 21.77 -13.36 3.13
CA THR A 131 22.18 -12.48 2.02
C THR A 131 23.15 -11.41 2.51
N ALA A 132 22.84 -10.75 3.62
CA ALA A 132 23.70 -9.71 4.19
C ALA A 132 25.07 -10.22 4.67
N LEU A 133 25.16 -11.49 5.13
CA LEU A 133 26.41 -12.09 5.59
C LEU A 133 27.25 -12.72 4.47
N VAL A 134 26.60 -13.14 3.37
CA VAL A 134 27.29 -13.81 2.24
C VAL A 134 27.80 -12.81 1.21
N ASP A 135 27.07 -11.70 0.97
CA ASP A 135 27.49 -10.66 0.02
C ASP A 135 28.61 -9.74 0.57
N TYR A 136 29.11 -9.98 1.77
CA TYR A 136 30.22 -9.21 2.34
C TYR A 136 31.61 -9.84 2.00
N LYS A 137 31.67 -10.74 1.04
CA LYS A 137 32.91 -11.26 0.43
C LYS A 137 32.97 -10.83 -1.02
#